data_f79ffe9dbb6e11f16198381da9597d2f
#
_entry.id   f79ffe9dbb6e11f16198381da9597d2f
#
_cell.length_a   1.000
_cell.length_b   1.000
_cell.length_c   1.000
_cell.angle_alpha   90.00
_cell.angle_beta   90.00
_cell.angle_gamma   90.00
#
_symmetry.space_group_name_H-M   'P 1'
#
loop_
_entity.id
_entity.type
_entity.pdbx_description
1 polymer ?
#
loop_
_entity_poly.entity_id
_entity_poly.type
_entity_poly.pdbx_seq_one_letter_code
_entity_poly.pdbx_strand_id
1 'polypeptide(L)'
;AAAIENGVLQSDFICTGKTEKSGVTFNCNKKAGHGSLDMEKALSVSCNPYFIELAAKVGAKNMLLYAEKFKFDKDFDLDGITCESGNLPKLFELNSEAAVGNFGFGQGELLATPLHIALCYASLANGGIYKEPSLVIGTLNESGTLEKLPQKGSYRILEEKTAETINAYLAKTVLEGTGMGAYSPYFTSCGKTATAETGQKNANGKQILNSWFAGFFPLENPEYVVCILKEDGASGSGDDAPIFKEISENIYFLKNGTAQS
;
A
#
# COMPACT_ATOMS: atom_id res chain seq x y z
N ALA A 1 -6.59 0.31 7.69
CA ALA A 1 -6.20 0.93 8.97
C ALA A 1 -7.37 1.71 9.59
N ALA A 2 -7.79 2.84 9.00
CA ALA A 2 -8.81 3.72 9.58
C ALA A 2 -10.08 2.99 10.03
N ALA A 3 -10.57 2.04 9.25
CA ALA A 3 -11.77 1.27 9.60
C ALA A 3 -11.57 0.42 10.87
N ILE A 4 -10.47 -0.31 10.95
CA ILE A 4 -10.15 -1.18 12.09
C ILE A 4 -9.97 -0.35 13.36
N GLU A 5 -9.17 0.71 13.30
CA GLU A 5 -8.91 1.61 14.42
C GLU A 5 -10.17 2.32 14.98
N ASN A 6 -11.15 2.56 14.12
CA ASN A 6 -12.42 3.17 14.53
C ASN A 6 -13.54 2.14 14.79
N GLY A 7 -13.23 0.84 14.78
CA GLY A 7 -14.22 -0.22 15.00
C GLY A 7 -15.30 -0.28 13.90
N VAL A 8 -15.03 0.28 12.72
CA VAL A 8 -15.95 0.24 11.59
C VAL A 8 -15.76 -1.07 10.85
N LEU A 9 -16.64 -2.03 11.16
CA LEU A 9 -16.66 -3.31 10.48
C LEU A 9 -17.73 -3.33 9.40
N GLN A 10 -17.46 -4.04 8.33
CA GLN A 10 -18.41 -4.32 7.25
C GLN A 10 -18.54 -5.84 7.12
N SER A 11 -19.44 -6.41 7.90
CA SER A 11 -19.90 -7.78 7.76
C SER A 11 -20.97 -7.87 6.68
N ASP A 12 -21.14 -9.05 6.12
CA ASP A 12 -22.27 -9.40 5.22
C ASP A 12 -22.36 -8.55 3.93
N PHE A 13 -21.21 -8.08 3.43
CA PHE A 13 -21.19 -7.35 2.18
C PHE A 13 -21.26 -8.31 0.99
N ILE A 14 -22.18 -8.04 0.05
CA ILE A 14 -22.33 -8.80 -1.19
C ILE A 14 -21.90 -7.94 -2.36
N CYS A 15 -20.76 -8.29 -2.98
CA CYS A 15 -20.30 -7.64 -4.19
C CYS A 15 -21.07 -8.17 -5.42
N THR A 16 -21.83 -7.31 -6.06
CA THR A 16 -22.59 -7.61 -7.30
C THR A 16 -21.89 -7.13 -8.57
N GLY A 17 -20.60 -6.70 -8.46
CA GLY A 17 -19.81 -6.18 -9.58
C GLY A 17 -19.81 -4.67 -9.71
N LYS A 18 -20.62 -3.95 -8.94
CA LYS A 18 -20.67 -2.48 -8.90
C LYS A 18 -21.26 -1.97 -7.60
N THR A 19 -21.04 -0.70 -7.30
CA THR A 19 -21.79 0.06 -6.28
C THR A 19 -22.06 1.48 -6.79
N GLU A 20 -23.04 2.14 -6.22
CA GLU A 20 -23.39 3.52 -6.58
C GLU A 20 -23.31 4.41 -5.33
N LYS A 21 -22.65 5.56 -5.46
CA LYS A 21 -22.53 6.59 -4.44
C LYS A 21 -22.77 7.97 -5.04
N SER A 22 -23.66 8.75 -4.46
CA SER A 22 -23.96 10.12 -4.89
C SER A 22 -24.19 10.24 -6.40
N GLY A 23 -24.87 9.26 -7.03
CA GLY A 23 -25.13 9.23 -8.48
C GLY A 23 -23.96 8.78 -9.35
N VAL A 24 -22.82 8.39 -8.75
CA VAL A 24 -21.65 7.86 -9.46
C VAL A 24 -21.61 6.34 -9.34
N THR A 25 -21.53 5.64 -10.46
CA THR A 25 -21.37 4.18 -10.50
C THR A 25 -19.90 3.80 -10.51
N PHE A 26 -19.51 2.97 -9.55
CA PHE A 26 -18.17 2.40 -9.43
C PHE A 26 -18.20 0.91 -9.77
N ASN A 27 -17.33 0.52 -10.68
CA ASN A 27 -17.24 -0.86 -11.13
C ASN A 27 -16.19 -1.65 -10.34
N CYS A 28 -16.49 -2.92 -10.10
CA CYS A 28 -15.52 -3.88 -9.61
C CYS A 28 -14.66 -4.39 -10.76
N ASN A 29 -13.42 -4.82 -10.45
CA ASN A 29 -12.57 -5.54 -11.40
C ASN A 29 -13.22 -6.84 -11.90
N LYS A 30 -14.08 -7.47 -11.09
CA LYS A 30 -14.89 -8.63 -11.46
C LYS A 30 -16.34 -8.19 -11.76
N LYS A 31 -16.70 -8.04 -13.02
CA LYS A 31 -18.03 -7.57 -13.45
C LYS A 31 -19.22 -8.39 -12.93
N ALA A 32 -19.04 -9.70 -12.75
CA ALA A 32 -20.05 -10.59 -12.18
C ALA A 32 -20.19 -10.46 -10.64
N GLY A 33 -19.30 -9.66 -10.02
CA GLY A 33 -19.22 -9.56 -8.57
C GLY A 33 -18.43 -10.71 -7.92
N HIS A 34 -18.04 -10.47 -6.66
CA HIS A 34 -17.31 -11.46 -5.86
C HIS A 34 -18.20 -12.28 -4.93
N GLY A 35 -19.50 -11.93 -4.82
CA GLY A 35 -20.39 -12.52 -3.85
C GLY A 35 -20.15 -12.00 -2.43
N SER A 36 -20.38 -12.83 -1.43
CA SER A 36 -20.21 -12.47 -0.02
C SER A 36 -18.73 -12.30 0.34
N LEU A 37 -18.40 -11.18 0.99
CA LEU A 37 -17.06 -10.78 1.37
C LEU A 37 -17.03 -10.23 2.78
N ASP A 38 -16.00 -10.62 3.54
CA ASP A 38 -15.46 -9.89 4.69
C ASP A 38 -14.28 -9.00 4.27
N MET A 39 -13.63 -8.31 5.21
CA MET A 39 -12.55 -7.38 4.94
C MET A 39 -11.28 -8.10 4.41
N GLU A 40 -10.95 -9.27 4.95
CA GLU A 40 -9.81 -10.07 4.53
C GLU A 40 -9.97 -10.49 3.07
N LYS A 41 -11.10 -11.10 2.76
CA LYS A 41 -11.40 -11.57 1.39
C LYS A 41 -11.51 -10.42 0.41
N ALA A 42 -12.13 -9.30 0.81
CA ALA A 42 -12.24 -8.11 -0.03
C ALA A 42 -10.87 -7.53 -0.39
N LEU A 43 -9.91 -7.51 0.57
CA LEU A 43 -8.53 -7.08 0.30
C LEU A 43 -7.80 -8.04 -0.63
N SER A 44 -7.93 -9.36 -0.37
CA SER A 44 -7.31 -10.42 -1.15
C SER A 44 -7.72 -10.37 -2.63
N VAL A 45 -9.03 -10.20 -2.91
CA VAL A 45 -9.54 -10.13 -4.29
C VAL A 45 -9.60 -8.72 -4.86
N SER A 46 -9.14 -7.71 -4.12
CA SER A 46 -9.13 -6.29 -4.55
C SER A 46 -10.53 -5.78 -4.93
N CYS A 47 -11.52 -5.94 -4.04
CA CYS A 47 -12.91 -5.56 -4.31
C CYS A 47 -13.13 -4.05 -4.13
N ASN A 48 -13.20 -3.28 -5.23
CA ASN A 48 -13.46 -1.84 -5.17
C ASN A 48 -14.76 -1.48 -4.44
N PRO A 49 -15.94 -2.08 -4.77
CA PRO A 49 -17.20 -1.77 -4.10
C PRO A 49 -17.14 -1.92 -2.58
N TYR A 50 -16.43 -2.95 -2.07
CA TYR A 50 -16.27 -3.14 -0.64
C TYR A 50 -15.58 -1.95 0.02
N PHE A 51 -14.45 -1.51 -0.52
CA PHE A 51 -13.66 -0.42 0.07
C PHE A 51 -14.31 0.94 -0.12
N ILE A 52 -15.07 1.15 -1.18
CA ILE A 52 -15.88 2.36 -1.38
C ILE A 52 -16.95 2.47 -0.31
N GLU A 53 -17.68 1.39 -0.05
CA GLU A 53 -18.70 1.34 1.02
C GLU A 53 -18.08 1.52 2.41
N LEU A 54 -16.94 0.85 2.64
CA LEU A 54 -16.22 0.95 3.90
C LEU A 54 -15.71 2.38 4.14
N ALA A 55 -15.14 3.02 3.12
CA ALA A 55 -14.66 4.40 3.22
C ALA A 55 -15.79 5.38 3.53
N ALA A 56 -16.96 5.22 2.89
CA ALA A 56 -18.14 6.03 3.20
C ALA A 56 -18.57 5.88 4.67
N LYS A 57 -18.51 4.68 5.23
CA LYS A 57 -18.81 4.43 6.66
C LYS A 57 -17.77 5.01 7.60
N VAL A 58 -16.48 4.94 7.25
CA VAL A 58 -15.38 5.54 8.03
C VAL A 58 -15.47 7.06 8.03
N GLY A 59 -15.88 7.64 6.89
CA GLY A 59 -16.08 9.06 6.69
C GLY A 59 -14.80 9.84 6.41
N ALA A 60 -14.96 10.98 5.73
CA ALA A 60 -13.88 11.81 5.21
C ALA A 60 -12.82 12.19 6.26
N LYS A 61 -13.26 12.62 7.45
CA LYS A 61 -12.34 13.09 8.52
C LYS A 61 -11.40 11.97 8.98
N ASN A 62 -11.93 10.78 9.25
CA ASN A 62 -11.10 9.65 9.70
C ASN A 62 -10.19 9.16 8.58
N MET A 63 -10.68 9.12 7.33
CA MET A 63 -9.84 8.76 6.18
C MET A 63 -8.64 9.71 6.04
N LEU A 64 -8.86 11.02 6.08
CA LEU A 64 -7.79 12.02 6.03
C LEU A 64 -6.84 11.92 7.21
N LEU A 65 -7.36 11.78 8.44
CA LEU A 65 -6.53 11.64 9.65
C LEU A 65 -5.50 10.52 9.51
N TYR A 66 -5.91 9.36 8.97
CA TYR A 66 -4.97 8.25 8.79
C TYR A 66 -4.01 8.47 7.63
N ALA A 67 -4.43 9.10 6.54
CA ALA A 67 -3.51 9.48 5.46
C ALA A 67 -2.44 10.48 5.93
N GLU A 68 -2.81 11.45 6.78
CA GLU A 68 -1.88 12.38 7.44
C GLU A 68 -0.94 11.68 8.43
N LYS A 69 -1.44 10.69 9.20
CA LYS A 69 -0.58 9.87 10.07
C LYS A 69 0.50 9.12 9.29
N PHE A 70 0.20 8.65 8.07
CA PHE A 70 1.15 8.04 7.16
C PHE A 70 1.99 9.06 6.37
N LYS A 71 1.83 10.36 6.63
CA LYS A 71 2.62 11.45 6.05
C LYS A 71 2.50 11.60 4.53
N PHE A 72 1.38 11.21 3.93
CA PHE A 72 1.20 11.34 2.47
C PHE A 72 1.25 12.78 1.97
N ASP A 73 1.07 13.77 2.86
CA ASP A 73 1.10 15.21 2.59
C ASP A 73 2.44 15.88 2.94
N LYS A 74 3.48 15.13 3.30
CA LYS A 74 4.75 15.67 3.78
C LYS A 74 5.89 15.39 2.82
N ASP A 75 6.74 16.39 2.63
CA ASP A 75 8.05 16.21 2.04
C ASP A 75 8.97 15.49 3.03
N PHE A 76 9.94 14.77 2.51
CA PHE A 76 10.97 14.13 3.32
C PHE A 76 12.34 14.74 3.03
N ASP A 77 13.09 14.99 4.09
CA ASP A 77 14.53 15.23 4.00
C ASP A 77 15.27 13.90 4.21
N LEU A 78 15.81 13.36 3.13
CA LEU A 78 16.67 12.18 3.13
C LEU A 78 18.13 12.59 3.22
N ASP A 79 18.53 13.13 4.40
CA ASP A 79 19.91 13.51 4.70
C ASP A 79 20.47 14.53 3.69
N GLY A 80 19.68 15.57 3.40
CA GLY A 80 20.02 16.66 2.48
C GLY A 80 19.42 16.50 1.07
N ILE A 81 18.70 15.40 0.80
CA ILE A 81 17.93 15.21 -0.43
C ILE A 81 16.45 15.39 -0.12
N THR A 82 15.85 16.46 -0.64
CA THR A 82 14.41 16.69 -0.51
C THR A 82 13.65 15.76 -1.45
N CYS A 83 12.73 14.98 -0.90
CA CYS A 83 11.77 14.17 -1.64
C CYS A 83 10.40 14.84 -1.53
N GLU A 84 9.82 15.14 -2.69
CA GLU A 84 8.52 15.80 -2.80
C GLU A 84 7.41 15.00 -2.11
N SER A 85 6.43 15.71 -1.58
CA SER A 85 5.21 15.11 -1.04
C SER A 85 4.33 14.51 -2.13
N GLY A 86 3.35 13.73 -1.70
CA GLY A 86 2.16 13.45 -2.47
C GLY A 86 1.16 14.61 -2.42
N ASN A 87 -0.09 14.30 -2.67
CA ASN A 87 -1.20 15.22 -2.47
C ASN A 87 -2.33 14.52 -1.72
N LEU A 88 -2.89 15.17 -0.71
CA LEU A 88 -4.13 14.74 -0.07
C LEU A 88 -5.26 15.69 -0.45
N PRO A 89 -6.48 15.15 -0.71
CA PRO A 89 -7.64 16.01 -0.88
C PRO A 89 -7.91 16.80 0.39
N LYS A 90 -8.40 18.03 0.25
CA LYS A 90 -8.87 18.81 1.38
C LYS A 90 -10.23 18.32 1.84
N LEU A 91 -10.54 18.48 3.13
CA LEU A 91 -11.79 17.98 3.70
C LEU A 91 -13.05 18.45 2.94
N PHE A 92 -13.05 19.69 2.43
CA PHE A 92 -14.18 20.24 1.69
C PHE A 92 -14.34 19.61 0.29
N GLU A 93 -13.30 18.98 -0.27
CA GLU A 93 -13.35 18.23 -1.54
C GLU A 93 -13.96 16.85 -1.36
N LEU A 94 -13.89 16.28 -0.14
CA LEU A 94 -14.53 15.03 0.25
C LEU A 94 -15.99 15.25 0.69
N ASN A 95 -16.75 16.04 -0.06
CA ASN A 95 -18.09 16.52 0.27
C ASN A 95 -19.24 15.57 -0.14
N SER A 96 -18.91 14.43 -0.72
CA SER A 96 -19.87 13.41 -1.15
C SER A 96 -19.35 12.01 -0.86
N GLU A 97 -20.26 11.03 -0.71
CA GLU A 97 -19.86 9.63 -0.55
C GLU A 97 -19.04 9.12 -1.75
N ALA A 98 -19.28 9.65 -2.96
CA ALA A 98 -18.49 9.31 -4.13
C ALA A 98 -17.06 9.81 -4.02
N ALA A 99 -16.83 11.04 -3.55
CA ALA A 99 -15.49 11.59 -3.34
C ALA A 99 -14.74 10.83 -2.25
N VAL A 100 -15.40 10.54 -1.12
CA VAL A 100 -14.84 9.72 -0.03
C VAL A 100 -14.54 8.31 -0.52
N GLY A 101 -15.42 7.71 -1.32
CA GLY A 101 -15.23 6.39 -1.91
C GLY A 101 -14.01 6.35 -2.83
N ASN A 102 -13.86 7.33 -3.73
CA ASN A 102 -12.69 7.47 -4.61
C ASN A 102 -11.39 7.51 -3.79
N PHE A 103 -11.34 8.37 -2.80
CA PHE A 103 -10.20 8.46 -1.89
C PHE A 103 -9.93 7.13 -1.17
N GLY A 104 -11.00 6.44 -0.75
CA GLY A 104 -10.93 5.20 0.04
C GLY A 104 -10.33 4.00 -0.69
N PHE A 105 -10.42 3.94 -2.02
CA PHE A 105 -9.75 2.90 -2.79
C PHE A 105 -8.51 3.39 -3.58
N GLY A 106 -8.00 4.58 -3.20
CA GLY A 106 -6.73 5.10 -3.71
C GLY A 106 -6.81 5.81 -5.05
N GLN A 107 -7.90 6.51 -5.31
CA GLN A 107 -8.14 7.28 -6.53
C GLN A 107 -8.52 8.73 -6.21
N GLY A 108 -8.86 9.51 -7.23
CA GLY A 108 -9.23 10.92 -7.11
C GLY A 108 -8.00 11.81 -6.96
N GLU A 109 -8.06 12.77 -6.03
CA GLU A 109 -7.00 13.76 -5.80
C GLU A 109 -5.80 13.22 -4.98
N LEU A 110 -5.83 11.94 -4.59
CA LEU A 110 -4.72 11.31 -3.86
C LEU A 110 -3.54 11.08 -4.81
N LEU A 111 -2.40 11.69 -4.49
CA LEU A 111 -1.12 11.39 -5.10
C LEU A 111 -0.15 10.88 -4.03
N ALA A 112 0.63 9.88 -4.38
CA ALA A 112 1.65 9.32 -3.50
C ALA A 112 2.92 8.99 -4.30
N THR A 113 4.08 9.23 -3.70
CA THR A 113 5.35 8.76 -4.27
C THR A 113 5.61 7.32 -3.87
N PRO A 114 6.48 6.59 -4.59
CA PRO A 114 6.90 5.24 -4.17
C PRO A 114 7.47 5.20 -2.76
N LEU A 115 8.14 6.27 -2.30
CA LEU A 115 8.66 6.38 -0.94
C LEU A 115 7.53 6.42 0.10
N HIS A 116 6.46 7.19 -0.12
CA HIS A 116 5.30 7.21 0.79
C HIS A 116 4.67 5.82 0.93
N ILE A 117 4.50 5.12 -0.18
CA ILE A 117 3.96 3.76 -0.18
C ILE A 117 4.92 2.81 0.57
N ALA A 118 6.22 2.88 0.31
CA ALA A 118 7.20 2.06 1.03
C ALA A 118 7.18 2.33 2.54
N LEU A 119 7.09 3.59 2.98
CA LEU A 119 7.00 3.96 4.40
C LEU A 119 5.67 3.51 5.06
N CYS A 120 4.57 3.52 4.30
CA CYS A 120 3.30 2.94 4.75
C CYS A 120 3.47 1.45 5.08
N TYR A 121 4.06 0.67 4.17
CA TYR A 121 4.33 -0.76 4.39
C TYR A 121 5.39 -1.00 5.48
N ALA A 122 6.41 -0.15 5.57
CA ALA A 122 7.38 -0.21 6.67
C ALA A 122 6.72 0.00 8.03
N SER A 123 5.75 0.91 8.12
CA SER A 123 5.00 1.14 9.35
C SER A 123 4.16 -0.07 9.75
N LEU A 124 3.54 -0.76 8.79
CA LEU A 124 2.80 -2.01 9.01
C LEU A 124 3.75 -3.13 9.46
N ALA A 125 4.89 -3.29 8.77
CA ALA A 125 5.93 -4.24 9.11
C ALA A 125 6.53 -4.01 10.52
N ASN A 126 6.60 -2.74 10.95
CA ASN A 126 7.08 -2.35 12.29
C ASN A 126 5.97 -2.35 13.37
N GLY A 127 4.89 -3.10 13.20
CA GLY A 127 3.80 -3.19 14.20
C GLY A 127 3.09 -1.85 14.45
N GLY A 128 2.89 -1.03 13.42
CA GLY A 128 2.21 0.26 13.49
C GLY A 128 3.09 1.44 13.90
N ILE A 129 4.41 1.25 13.91
CA ILE A 129 5.38 2.31 14.22
C ILE A 129 5.94 2.88 12.91
N TYR A 130 5.68 4.16 12.66
CA TYR A 130 6.31 4.91 11.60
C TYR A 130 7.72 5.31 12.01
N LYS A 131 8.69 5.12 11.13
CA LYS A 131 10.08 5.59 11.28
C LYS A 131 10.39 6.56 10.15
N GLU A 132 10.98 7.70 10.49
CA GLU A 132 11.45 8.64 9.48
C GLU A 132 12.58 8.03 8.65
N PRO A 133 12.54 8.19 7.31
CA PRO A 133 13.53 7.58 6.44
C PRO A 133 14.90 8.26 6.55
N SER A 134 15.96 7.50 6.31
CA SER A 134 17.34 7.98 6.24
C SER A 134 18.09 7.18 5.18
N LEU A 135 19.00 7.82 4.46
CA LEU A 135 19.93 7.20 3.52
C LEU A 135 21.31 6.98 4.15
N VAL A 136 21.66 7.79 5.16
CA VAL A 136 22.97 7.75 5.82
C VAL A 136 22.84 7.08 7.17
N ILE A 137 23.56 5.97 7.37
CA ILE A 137 23.57 5.23 8.63
C ILE A 137 24.66 5.71 9.59
N GLY A 138 25.68 6.41 9.07
CA GLY A 138 26.82 6.88 9.85
C GLY A 138 27.95 7.41 9.00
N THR A 139 28.99 7.88 9.66
CA THR A 139 30.23 8.36 9.03
C THR A 139 31.41 7.47 9.43
N LEU A 140 32.40 7.35 8.57
CA LEU A 140 33.66 6.70 8.92
C LEU A 140 34.60 7.75 9.53
N ASN A 141 35.12 7.47 10.71
CA ASN A 141 36.20 8.29 11.30
C ASN A 141 37.56 8.00 10.65
N GLU A 142 38.60 8.73 11.06
CA GLU A 142 39.96 8.59 10.51
C GLU A 142 40.54 7.16 10.63
N SER A 143 40.10 6.38 11.61
CA SER A 143 40.49 4.99 11.79
C SER A 143 39.68 4.00 10.95
N GLY A 144 38.69 4.47 10.17
CA GLY A 144 37.79 3.63 9.37
C GLY A 144 36.66 2.98 10.21
N THR A 145 36.46 3.42 11.43
CA THR A 145 35.36 2.92 12.28
C THR A 145 34.07 3.65 11.96
N LEU A 146 32.97 2.89 11.80
CA LEU A 146 31.64 3.45 11.56
C LEU A 146 31.08 4.11 12.84
N GLU A 147 30.90 5.41 12.79
CA GLU A 147 30.17 6.20 13.80
C GLU A 147 28.74 6.37 13.34
N LYS A 148 27.81 5.63 13.96
CA LYS A 148 26.39 5.66 13.60
C LYS A 148 25.76 7.00 13.92
N LEU A 149 24.98 7.55 12.98
CA LEU A 149 24.12 8.71 13.25
C LEU A 149 22.94 8.31 14.14
N PRO A 150 22.43 9.26 14.94
CA PRO A 150 21.18 9.06 15.68
C PRO A 150 20.05 8.69 14.72
N GLN A 151 19.20 7.74 15.14
CA GLN A 151 17.97 7.46 14.39
C GLN A 151 17.06 8.70 14.38
N LYS A 152 16.47 8.99 13.22
CA LYS A 152 15.45 10.03 13.06
C LYS A 152 14.18 9.65 13.86
N GLY A 153 13.16 10.49 13.80
CA GLY A 153 11.91 10.33 14.53
C GLY A 153 11.25 8.96 14.32
N SER A 154 10.64 8.47 15.39
CA SER A 154 9.88 7.21 15.40
C SER A 154 8.66 7.38 16.29
N TYR A 155 7.46 7.07 15.79
CA TYR A 155 6.21 7.23 16.54
C TYR A 155 5.14 6.23 16.10
N ARG A 156 4.30 5.83 17.06
CA ARG A 156 3.19 4.92 16.80
C ARG A 156 2.07 5.66 16.06
N ILE A 157 1.66 5.12 14.92
CA ILE A 157 0.56 5.65 14.10
C ILE A 157 -0.65 4.71 14.05
N LEU A 158 -0.45 3.42 14.36
CA LEU A 158 -1.49 2.40 14.48
C LEU A 158 -1.26 1.57 15.74
N GLU A 159 -2.33 1.02 16.28
CA GLU A 159 -2.22 -0.04 17.27
C GLU A 159 -1.53 -1.27 16.67
N GLU A 160 -0.74 -1.97 17.48
CA GLU A 160 0.00 -3.16 17.03
C GLU A 160 -0.93 -4.23 16.46
N LYS A 161 -2.04 -4.48 17.15
CA LYS A 161 -3.07 -5.42 16.70
C LYS A 161 -3.69 -5.04 15.35
N THR A 162 -3.82 -3.76 15.05
CA THR A 162 -4.29 -3.29 13.75
C THR A 162 -3.28 -3.62 12.66
N ALA A 163 -1.99 -3.38 12.92
CA ALA A 163 -0.92 -3.72 11.98
C ALA A 163 -0.85 -5.24 11.75
N GLU A 164 -0.89 -6.05 12.80
CA GLU A 164 -0.93 -7.52 12.71
C GLU A 164 -2.11 -8.02 11.86
N THR A 165 -3.30 -7.47 12.10
CA THR A 165 -4.51 -7.83 11.34
C THR A 165 -4.34 -7.51 9.84
N ILE A 166 -3.84 -6.31 9.52
CA ILE A 166 -3.60 -5.92 8.12
C ILE A 166 -2.51 -6.79 7.49
N ASN A 167 -1.45 -7.10 8.22
CA ASN A 167 -0.36 -7.94 7.74
C ASN A 167 -0.85 -9.36 7.40
N ALA A 168 -1.71 -9.94 8.24
CA ALA A 168 -2.34 -11.23 7.95
C ALA A 168 -3.17 -11.18 6.65
N TYR A 169 -3.94 -10.10 6.44
CA TYR A 169 -4.72 -9.92 5.21
C TYR A 169 -3.83 -9.73 3.97
N LEU A 170 -2.71 -9.00 4.11
CA LEU A 170 -1.74 -8.80 3.03
C LEU A 170 -1.00 -10.10 2.68
N ALA A 171 -0.67 -10.93 3.67
CA ALA A 171 -0.11 -12.27 3.44
C ALA A 171 -1.10 -13.15 2.66
N LYS A 172 -2.38 -13.15 3.02
CA LYS A 172 -3.43 -13.82 2.27
C LYS A 172 -3.56 -13.33 0.83
N THR A 173 -3.36 -12.03 0.59
CA THR A 173 -3.36 -11.47 -0.76
C THR A 173 -2.27 -12.09 -1.64
N VAL A 174 -1.10 -12.38 -1.06
CA VAL A 174 0.01 -13.06 -1.76
C VAL A 174 -0.23 -14.56 -1.89
N LEU A 175 -0.82 -15.20 -0.87
CA LEU A 175 -1.05 -16.65 -0.88
C LEU A 175 -2.15 -17.09 -1.87
N GLU A 176 -3.25 -16.37 -1.93
CA GLU A 176 -4.46 -16.81 -2.66
C GLU A 176 -5.21 -15.70 -3.39
N GLY A 177 -4.68 -14.47 -3.39
CA GLY A 177 -5.33 -13.29 -3.97
C GLY A 177 -4.64 -12.73 -5.21
N THR A 178 -4.85 -11.43 -5.45
CA THR A 178 -4.29 -10.71 -6.59
C THR A 178 -2.77 -10.60 -6.56
N GLY A 179 -2.13 -10.88 -5.42
CA GLY A 179 -0.69 -10.83 -5.21
C GLY A 179 0.04 -12.16 -5.42
N MET A 180 -0.62 -13.23 -5.90
CA MET A 180 -0.01 -14.57 -6.05
C MET A 180 1.28 -14.59 -6.89
N GLY A 181 1.46 -13.65 -7.81
CA GLY A 181 2.71 -13.50 -8.56
C GLY A 181 3.94 -13.19 -7.68
N ALA A 182 3.73 -12.70 -6.46
CA ALA A 182 4.79 -12.42 -5.48
C ALA A 182 5.05 -13.56 -4.49
N TYR A 183 4.36 -14.70 -4.64
CA TYR A 183 4.54 -15.83 -3.74
C TYR A 183 5.94 -16.45 -3.87
N SER A 184 6.60 -16.68 -2.72
CA SER A 184 7.84 -17.43 -2.61
C SER A 184 7.64 -18.64 -1.69
N PRO A 185 8.23 -19.82 -1.98
CA PRO A 185 8.22 -20.96 -1.08
C PRO A 185 9.22 -20.83 0.08
N TYR A 186 10.09 -19.82 0.08
CA TYR A 186 11.21 -19.69 1.02
C TYR A 186 10.87 -18.81 2.25
N PHE A 187 9.87 -17.95 2.14
CA PHE A 187 9.42 -17.04 3.20
C PHE A 187 8.00 -16.57 2.95
N THR A 188 7.32 -16.12 3.99
CA THR A 188 6.02 -15.46 3.84
C THR A 188 6.22 -13.99 3.50
N SER A 189 5.60 -13.51 2.44
CA SER A 189 5.55 -12.08 2.11
C SER A 189 4.15 -11.51 2.28
N CYS A 190 4.11 -10.21 2.61
CA CYS A 190 2.91 -9.39 2.67
C CYS A 190 2.93 -8.39 1.53
N GLY A 191 1.85 -8.26 0.78
CA GLY A 191 1.84 -7.29 -0.32
C GLY A 191 0.49 -7.09 -0.98
N LYS A 192 0.42 -6.03 -1.78
CA LYS A 192 -0.78 -5.66 -2.54
C LYS A 192 -0.42 -5.10 -3.89
N THR A 193 -1.16 -5.54 -4.89
CA THR A 193 -1.17 -4.99 -6.24
C THR A 193 -2.06 -3.77 -6.34
N ALA A 194 -1.71 -2.81 -7.18
CA ALA A 194 -2.62 -1.74 -7.59
C ALA A 194 -2.46 -1.42 -9.06
N THR A 195 -3.48 -0.77 -9.62
CA THR A 195 -3.46 -0.17 -10.95
C THR A 195 -4.15 1.18 -10.82
N ALA A 196 -3.39 2.24 -11.00
CA ALA A 196 -3.86 3.61 -10.83
C ALA A 196 -4.07 4.29 -12.19
N GLU A 197 -5.15 5.02 -12.31
CA GLU A 197 -5.41 5.87 -13.46
C GLU A 197 -4.60 7.16 -13.35
N THR A 198 -3.84 7.51 -14.40
CA THR A 198 -3.03 8.74 -14.41
C THR A 198 -3.81 9.98 -14.83
N GLY A 199 -5.03 9.79 -15.32
CA GLY A 199 -5.81 10.86 -15.99
C GLY A 199 -5.28 11.22 -17.38
N GLN A 200 -4.17 10.65 -17.81
CA GLN A 200 -3.54 10.90 -19.12
C GLN A 200 -3.95 9.85 -20.14
N LYS A 201 -3.88 10.23 -21.43
CA LYS A 201 -4.12 9.33 -22.56
C LYS A 201 -2.91 9.30 -23.48
N ASN A 202 -2.61 8.14 -24.02
CA ASN A 202 -1.58 7.99 -25.05
C ASN A 202 -2.05 8.54 -26.41
N ALA A 203 -1.15 8.52 -27.40
CA ALA A 203 -1.44 9.01 -28.76
C ALA A 203 -2.65 8.35 -29.45
N ASN A 204 -3.03 7.14 -29.01
CA ASN A 204 -4.19 6.40 -29.53
C ASN A 204 -5.47 6.66 -28.71
N GLY A 205 -5.45 7.60 -27.77
CA GLY A 205 -6.60 7.94 -26.92
C GLY A 205 -6.87 6.93 -25.78
N LYS A 206 -6.02 5.90 -25.60
CA LYS A 206 -6.11 4.93 -24.51
C LYS A 206 -5.58 5.56 -23.23
N GLN A 207 -6.28 5.34 -22.11
CA GLN A 207 -5.84 5.79 -20.79
C GLN A 207 -4.51 5.16 -20.40
N ILE A 208 -3.59 5.99 -19.89
CA ILE A 208 -2.31 5.55 -19.32
C ILE A 208 -2.56 5.14 -17.88
N LEU A 209 -2.09 3.96 -17.54
CA LEU A 209 -2.21 3.39 -16.19
C LEU A 209 -0.82 3.21 -15.59
N ASN A 210 -0.72 3.43 -14.30
CA ASN A 210 0.46 3.04 -13.52
C ASN A 210 0.15 1.76 -12.76
N SER A 211 0.96 0.73 -12.94
CA SER A 211 0.84 -0.49 -12.16
C SER A 211 1.80 -0.47 -10.98
N TRP A 212 1.37 -1.07 -9.86
CA TRP A 212 2.09 -1.06 -8.60
C TRP A 212 2.06 -2.43 -7.94
N PHE A 213 3.15 -2.74 -7.28
CA PHE A 213 3.18 -3.71 -6.19
C PHE A 213 3.99 -3.14 -5.04
N ALA A 214 3.43 -3.21 -3.83
CA ALA A 214 4.18 -2.88 -2.63
C ALA A 214 4.00 -3.99 -1.59
N GLY A 215 5.07 -4.30 -0.87
CA GLY A 215 5.07 -5.35 0.11
C GLY A 215 6.33 -5.39 0.94
N PHE A 216 6.37 -6.31 1.91
CA PHE A 216 7.52 -6.56 2.76
C PHE A 216 7.71 -8.06 3.02
N PHE A 217 8.90 -8.43 3.42
CA PHE A 217 9.29 -9.81 3.76
C PHE A 217 10.51 -9.84 4.69
N PRO A 218 10.71 -10.97 5.43
CA PRO A 218 9.71 -11.99 5.78
C PRO A 218 8.60 -11.41 6.68
N LEU A 219 7.42 -12.06 6.73
CA LEU A 219 6.34 -11.63 7.64
C LEU A 219 6.73 -11.79 9.11
N GLU A 220 7.39 -12.89 9.45
CA GLU A 220 7.70 -13.30 10.83
C GLU A 220 8.76 -12.39 11.49
N ASN A 221 9.67 -11.85 10.69
CA ASN A 221 10.69 -10.89 11.11
C ASN A 221 10.97 -9.94 9.94
N PRO A 222 10.15 -8.89 9.77
CA PRO A 222 10.24 -7.99 8.62
C PRO A 222 11.58 -7.26 8.55
N GLU A 223 12.26 -7.37 7.40
CA GLU A 223 13.56 -6.73 7.18
C GLU A 223 13.57 -5.83 5.95
N TYR A 224 12.79 -6.17 4.94
CA TYR A 224 12.80 -5.48 3.66
C TYR A 224 11.40 -5.08 3.22
N VAL A 225 11.29 -3.85 2.75
CA VAL A 225 10.12 -3.34 2.04
C VAL A 225 10.51 -3.05 0.61
N VAL A 226 9.70 -3.50 -0.33
CA VAL A 226 9.88 -3.22 -1.76
C VAL A 226 8.61 -2.59 -2.30
N CYS A 227 8.77 -1.44 -2.96
CA CYS A 227 7.71 -0.77 -3.70
C CYS A 227 8.12 -0.67 -5.16
N ILE A 228 7.30 -1.19 -6.04
CA ILE A 228 7.50 -1.20 -7.49
C ILE A 228 6.41 -0.33 -8.10
N LEU A 229 6.82 0.58 -8.95
CA LEU A 229 5.98 1.39 -9.82
C LEU A 229 6.43 1.19 -11.26
N LYS A 230 5.49 0.83 -12.13
CA LYS A 230 5.70 0.77 -13.57
C LYS A 230 4.75 1.74 -14.26
N GLU A 231 5.32 2.77 -14.87
CA GLU A 231 4.57 3.71 -15.71
C GLU A 231 4.11 3.02 -16.99
N ASP A 232 2.91 3.36 -17.46
CA ASP A 232 2.22 2.70 -18.59
C ASP A 232 2.17 1.16 -18.42
N GLY A 233 2.03 0.71 -17.18
CA GLY A 233 1.93 -0.70 -16.82
C GLY A 233 0.53 -1.26 -17.08
N ALA A 234 0.43 -2.55 -17.38
CA ALA A 234 -0.84 -3.20 -17.67
C ALA A 234 -1.58 -3.61 -16.39
N SER A 235 -0.87 -4.20 -15.41
CA SER A 235 -1.47 -4.65 -14.16
C SER A 235 -0.42 -4.98 -13.08
N GLY A 236 -0.66 -4.59 -11.85
CA GLY A 236 0.23 -4.91 -10.73
C GLY A 236 0.37 -6.42 -10.47
N SER A 237 -0.63 -7.23 -10.79
CA SER A 237 -0.56 -8.69 -10.62
C SER A 237 0.27 -9.40 -11.70
N GLY A 238 0.20 -8.92 -12.94
CA GLY A 238 0.93 -9.51 -14.06
C GLY A 238 2.33 -8.95 -14.26
N ASP A 239 2.50 -7.65 -14.00
CA ASP A 239 3.76 -6.95 -14.25
C ASP A 239 4.67 -6.90 -12.99
N ASP A 240 4.14 -6.42 -11.87
CA ASP A 240 4.97 -5.98 -10.75
C ASP A 240 5.13 -7.06 -9.66
N ALA A 241 4.12 -7.89 -9.43
CA ALA A 241 4.20 -8.95 -8.43
C ALA A 241 5.31 -9.99 -8.73
N PRO A 242 5.54 -10.43 -10.00
CA PRO A 242 6.68 -11.28 -10.35
C PRO A 242 8.04 -10.60 -10.11
N ILE A 243 8.16 -9.29 -10.36
CA ILE A 243 9.38 -8.52 -10.09
C ILE A 243 9.67 -8.48 -8.59
N PHE A 244 8.63 -8.27 -7.76
CA PHE A 244 8.78 -8.34 -6.30
C PHE A 244 9.30 -9.71 -5.86
N LYS A 245 8.74 -10.79 -6.40
CA LYS A 245 9.21 -12.16 -6.13
C LYS A 245 10.70 -12.31 -6.45
N GLU A 246 11.12 -11.93 -7.65
CA GLU A 246 12.50 -12.04 -8.09
C GLU A 246 13.46 -11.25 -7.17
N ILE A 247 13.11 -10.00 -6.85
CA ILE A 247 13.91 -9.16 -5.94
C ILE A 247 14.00 -9.80 -4.56
N SER A 248 12.88 -10.24 -4.00
CA SER A 248 12.82 -10.79 -2.64
C SER A 248 13.55 -12.13 -2.52
N GLU A 249 13.44 -13.01 -3.49
CA GLU A 249 14.16 -14.28 -3.54
C GLU A 249 15.67 -14.07 -3.70
N ASN A 250 16.10 -13.13 -4.56
CA ASN A 250 17.52 -12.78 -4.70
C ASN A 250 18.11 -12.25 -3.39
N ILE A 251 17.41 -11.35 -2.70
CA ILE A 251 17.84 -10.85 -1.38
C ILE A 251 17.93 -12.00 -0.37
N TYR A 252 16.93 -12.88 -0.34
CA TYR A 252 16.92 -14.04 0.54
C TYR A 252 18.12 -14.97 0.29
N PHE A 253 18.43 -15.29 -0.95
CA PHE A 253 19.57 -16.18 -1.29
C PHE A 253 20.92 -15.52 -1.03
N LEU A 254 21.08 -14.21 -1.31
CA LEU A 254 22.30 -13.49 -0.97
C LEU A 254 22.58 -13.51 0.53
N LYS A 255 21.54 -13.40 1.36
CA LYS A 255 21.66 -13.40 2.81
C LYS A 255 21.94 -14.79 3.39
N ASN A 256 21.34 -15.84 2.83
CA ASN A 256 21.42 -17.21 3.37
C ASN A 256 22.49 -18.08 2.67
N GLY A 257 23.28 -17.53 1.76
CA GLY A 257 24.40 -18.22 1.14
C GLY A 257 24.03 -19.27 0.10
N THR A 258 22.79 -19.29 -0.37
CA THR A 258 22.31 -20.17 -1.45
C THR A 258 22.10 -19.34 -2.71
N ALA A 259 23.18 -18.90 -3.35
CA ALA A 259 23.07 -18.40 -4.71
C ALA A 259 22.69 -19.58 -5.61
N GLN A 260 21.58 -19.51 -6.31
CA GLN A 260 21.30 -20.45 -7.40
C GLN A 260 22.37 -20.20 -8.49
N SER A 261 23.15 -21.24 -8.78
CA SER A 261 24.01 -21.32 -9.95
C SER A 261 23.19 -21.40 -11.23
#